data_3d8f29e3fa17425764dfbcc08441a174
#
_entry.id   3d8f29e3fa17425764dfbcc08441a174
#
_cell.length_a   1.000
_cell.length_b   1.000
_cell.length_c   1.000
_cell.angle_alpha   90.00
_cell.angle_beta   90.00
_cell.angle_gamma   90.00
#
_symmetry.space_group_name_H-M   'P 1'
#
loop_
_entity.id
_entity.type
_entity.pdbx_description
1 polymer ?
#
loop_
_entity_poly.entity_id
_entity_poly.type
_entity_poly.pdbx_seq_one_letter_code
_entity_poly.pdbx_strand_id
1 'polypeptide(L)'
;MNKKCCELLKEVINKNYQNIRLDNMSYNDEEFYYEFKSDEQVSEKDFEKIENEIKQNNVYVKLLKISGVYYNGDSSNEMIQRIVGKAFNNEEELKEYNKFLNEALLRDHRKIGQDLDLFCFSDYVGPGLPLYTPRGTIVKDELQKEIERVCRKYGFQKVSCPSLASISLFETSGHAKKFNDELFRVTSPKGHEFVLKPVQCPHHTQIYASKLRSYKDLPIRYMESDKQYRAELQGAVSGLSRVYAITVEDGHVFCTRDQVKDEIISIVNLIKDFYSRMGLWDNNWVSLSVRDYNHPEKYIGDKSDWDLCE
;
A
#
# COMPACT_ATOMS: atom_id res chain seq x y z
N MET A 1 23.09 9.52 -17.03
CA MET A 1 23.93 8.97 -15.95
C MET A 1 23.51 7.55 -15.60
N ASN A 2 22.25 7.29 -15.32
CA ASN A 2 21.72 5.96 -14.98
C ASN A 2 22.10 4.86 -15.97
N LYS A 3 22.11 5.15 -17.30
CA LYS A 3 22.59 4.20 -18.32
C LYS A 3 24.02 3.73 -18.05
N LYS A 4 24.98 4.65 -17.88
CA LYS A 4 26.38 4.35 -17.61
C LYS A 4 26.55 3.55 -16.30
N CYS A 5 25.76 3.89 -15.27
CA CYS A 5 25.80 3.19 -14.00
C CYS A 5 25.29 1.75 -14.12
N CYS A 6 24.25 1.54 -14.91
CA CYS A 6 23.69 0.22 -15.18
C CYS A 6 24.71 -0.67 -15.96
N GLU A 7 25.38 -0.10 -16.94
CA GLU A 7 26.45 -0.80 -17.70
C GLU A 7 27.61 -1.21 -16.77
N LEU A 8 28.09 -0.29 -15.91
CA LEU A 8 29.12 -0.61 -14.91
C LEU A 8 28.66 -1.63 -13.88
N LEU A 9 27.40 -1.56 -13.42
CA LEU A 9 26.86 -2.58 -12.53
C LEU A 9 26.90 -3.96 -13.20
N LYS A 10 26.49 -4.06 -14.46
CA LYS A 10 26.58 -5.30 -15.25
C LYS A 10 28.02 -5.81 -15.33
N GLU A 11 28.99 -4.93 -15.61
CA GLU A 11 30.40 -5.29 -15.67
C GLU A 11 30.95 -5.84 -14.34
N VAL A 12 30.60 -5.16 -13.23
CA VAL A 12 31.03 -5.57 -11.88
C VAL A 12 30.37 -6.90 -11.48
N ILE A 13 29.10 -7.11 -11.79
CA ILE A 13 28.40 -8.37 -11.53
C ILE A 13 29.04 -9.51 -12.37
N ASN A 14 29.24 -9.30 -13.67
CA ASN A 14 29.89 -10.31 -14.54
C ASN A 14 31.34 -10.66 -14.12
N LYS A 15 32.02 -9.71 -13.51
CA LYS A 15 33.39 -9.95 -13.01
C LYS A 15 33.42 -10.77 -11.72
N ASN A 16 32.45 -10.53 -10.84
CA ASN A 16 32.44 -11.08 -9.48
C ASN A 16 31.60 -12.36 -9.32
N TYR A 17 30.69 -12.65 -10.25
CA TYR A 17 29.75 -13.77 -10.16
C TYR A 17 29.80 -14.62 -11.43
N GLN A 18 29.59 -15.94 -11.28
CA GLN A 18 29.68 -16.88 -12.37
C GLN A 18 28.37 -17.19 -13.07
N ASN A 19 28.46 -17.60 -14.34
CA ASN A 19 27.32 -18.08 -15.13
C ASN A 19 26.14 -17.08 -15.22
N ILE A 20 26.45 -15.81 -15.44
CA ILE A 20 25.44 -14.78 -15.64
C ILE A 20 24.69 -15.06 -16.94
N ARG A 21 23.36 -15.16 -16.86
CA ARG A 21 22.44 -15.38 -17.97
C ARG A 21 21.12 -14.67 -17.76
N LEU A 22 20.25 -14.63 -18.78
CA LEU A 22 18.94 -13.97 -18.76
C LEU A 22 19.04 -12.51 -18.28
N ASP A 23 20.09 -11.81 -18.75
CA ASP A 23 20.36 -10.47 -18.29
C ASP A 23 19.58 -9.41 -19.06
N ASN A 24 19.09 -8.41 -18.35
CA ASN A 24 18.36 -7.28 -18.89
C ASN A 24 18.72 -6.00 -18.12
N MET A 25 18.70 -4.87 -18.80
CA MET A 25 18.97 -3.56 -18.22
C MET A 25 17.85 -2.58 -18.54
N SER A 26 17.43 -1.81 -17.55
CA SER A 26 16.53 -0.68 -17.76
C SER A 26 16.92 0.50 -16.88
N TYR A 27 16.58 1.70 -17.35
CA TYR A 27 16.89 2.94 -16.66
C TYR A 27 15.91 4.04 -17.10
N ASN A 28 15.65 4.95 -16.19
CA ASN A 28 14.94 6.20 -16.43
C ASN A 28 15.72 7.37 -15.81
N ASP A 29 15.11 8.51 -15.64
CA ASP A 29 15.76 9.70 -15.06
C ASP A 29 16.03 9.56 -13.55
N GLU A 30 15.26 8.70 -12.84
CA GLU A 30 15.35 8.54 -11.40
C GLU A 30 16.19 7.35 -10.96
N GLU A 31 16.01 6.18 -11.59
CA GLU A 31 16.60 4.92 -11.18
C GLU A 31 17.07 4.10 -12.37
N PHE A 32 17.94 3.14 -12.10
CA PHE A 32 18.31 2.08 -13.03
C PHE A 32 18.14 0.72 -12.36
N TYR A 33 17.94 -0.34 -13.15
CA TYR A 33 18.01 -1.69 -12.65
C TYR A 33 18.69 -2.63 -13.62
N TYR A 34 19.35 -3.64 -13.04
CA TYR A 34 19.95 -4.75 -13.73
C TYR A 34 19.34 -6.05 -13.25
N GLU A 35 18.80 -6.82 -14.18
CA GLU A 35 18.23 -8.13 -13.97
C GLU A 35 19.18 -9.18 -14.49
N PHE A 36 19.33 -10.29 -13.79
CA PHE A 36 20.19 -11.39 -14.19
C PHE A 36 19.88 -12.66 -13.40
N LYS A 37 20.30 -13.79 -13.95
CA LYS A 37 20.40 -15.06 -13.24
C LYS A 37 21.88 -15.42 -13.09
N SER A 38 22.26 -15.88 -11.90
CA SER A 38 23.59 -16.41 -11.57
C SER A 38 23.46 -17.66 -10.72
N ASP A 39 24.50 -18.45 -10.65
CA ASP A 39 24.53 -19.63 -9.78
C ASP A 39 24.60 -19.24 -8.30
N GLU A 40 25.16 -18.07 -8.01
CA GLU A 40 25.26 -17.50 -6.66
C GLU A 40 24.21 -16.39 -6.45
N GLN A 41 23.65 -16.31 -5.25
CA GLN A 41 22.78 -15.22 -4.89
C GLN A 41 23.58 -13.99 -4.46
N VAL A 42 23.35 -12.87 -5.14
CA VAL A 42 23.79 -11.55 -4.66
C VAL A 42 22.84 -11.10 -3.55
N SER A 43 23.38 -10.48 -2.52
CA SER A 43 22.65 -9.98 -1.37
C SER A 43 22.94 -8.49 -1.12
N GLU A 44 22.13 -7.84 -0.30
CA GLU A 44 22.40 -6.44 0.09
C GLU A 44 23.75 -6.27 0.83
N LYS A 45 24.29 -7.33 1.42
CA LYS A 45 25.63 -7.32 2.05
C LYS A 45 26.75 -7.09 1.03
N ASP A 46 26.51 -7.41 -0.23
CA ASP A 46 27.49 -7.25 -1.30
C ASP A 46 27.48 -5.83 -1.90
N PHE A 47 26.45 -5.04 -1.59
CA PHE A 47 26.24 -3.71 -2.19
C PHE A 47 27.40 -2.77 -1.97
N GLU A 48 27.92 -2.67 -0.77
CA GLU A 48 29.07 -1.80 -0.45
C GLU A 48 30.29 -2.13 -1.29
N LYS A 49 30.59 -3.43 -1.48
CA LYS A 49 31.69 -3.88 -2.34
C LYS A 49 31.45 -3.49 -3.79
N ILE A 50 30.25 -3.74 -4.31
CA ILE A 50 29.87 -3.42 -5.69
C ILE A 50 29.91 -1.90 -5.94
N GLU A 51 29.34 -1.10 -5.04
CA GLU A 51 29.37 0.37 -5.10
C GLU A 51 30.80 0.92 -5.13
N ASN A 52 31.70 0.36 -4.31
CA ASN A 52 33.11 0.75 -4.27
C ASN A 52 33.86 0.40 -5.57
N GLU A 53 33.56 -0.73 -6.19
CA GLU A 53 34.15 -1.09 -7.50
C GLU A 53 33.64 -0.16 -8.61
N ILE A 54 32.36 0.21 -8.61
CA ILE A 54 31.79 1.18 -9.57
C ILE A 54 32.42 2.56 -9.36
N LYS A 55 32.62 2.98 -8.10
CA LYS A 55 33.24 4.28 -7.76
C LYS A 55 34.65 4.46 -8.32
N GLN A 56 35.41 3.37 -8.54
CA GLN A 56 36.72 3.43 -9.18
C GLN A 56 36.69 4.02 -10.59
N ASN A 57 35.52 4.04 -11.24
CA ASN A 57 35.30 4.64 -12.55
C ASN A 57 34.81 6.09 -12.50
N ASN A 58 34.99 6.78 -11.38
CA ASN A 58 34.46 8.14 -11.11
C ASN A 58 32.95 8.24 -11.32
N VAL A 59 32.24 7.22 -10.91
CA VAL A 59 30.78 7.13 -10.97
C VAL A 59 30.23 6.90 -9.56
N TYR A 60 29.22 7.65 -9.19
CA TYR A 60 28.63 7.63 -7.86
C TYR A 60 27.25 6.97 -7.94
N VAL A 61 27.08 5.85 -7.25
CA VAL A 61 25.83 5.08 -7.23
C VAL A 61 25.46 4.72 -5.81
N LYS A 62 24.15 4.53 -5.59
CA LYS A 62 23.61 3.84 -4.43
C LYS A 62 22.75 2.69 -4.90
N LEU A 63 23.07 1.47 -4.48
CA LEU A 63 22.22 0.30 -4.67
C LEU A 63 21.17 0.32 -3.58
N LEU A 64 19.89 0.17 -3.97
CA LEU A 64 18.75 0.40 -3.09
C LEU A 64 18.15 -0.90 -2.57
N LYS A 65 18.01 -1.89 -3.45
CA LYS A 65 17.42 -3.19 -3.11
C LYS A 65 17.79 -4.25 -4.11
N ILE A 66 17.70 -5.50 -3.68
CA ILE A 66 17.70 -6.68 -4.54
C ILE A 66 16.41 -7.47 -4.30
N SER A 67 15.82 -7.99 -5.36
CA SER A 67 14.58 -8.76 -5.29
C SER A 67 14.57 -9.86 -6.35
N GLY A 68 13.81 -10.93 -6.08
CA GLY A 68 13.46 -11.90 -7.11
C GLY A 68 12.33 -11.34 -7.99
N VAL A 69 12.46 -11.51 -9.29
CA VAL A 69 11.43 -11.16 -10.28
C VAL A 69 11.34 -12.28 -11.32
N TYR A 70 10.20 -12.43 -11.96
CA TYR A 70 10.09 -13.36 -13.09
C TYR A 70 10.66 -12.73 -14.36
N TYR A 71 11.43 -13.52 -15.11
CA TYR A 71 12.02 -13.06 -16.37
C TYR A 71 10.93 -12.56 -17.32
N ASN A 72 11.12 -11.36 -17.89
CA ASN A 72 10.14 -10.63 -18.70
C ASN A 72 8.78 -10.36 -18.00
N GLY A 73 8.73 -10.44 -16.66
CA GLY A 73 7.49 -10.17 -15.91
C GLY A 73 6.44 -11.28 -16.00
N ASP A 74 6.74 -12.42 -16.60
CA ASP A 74 5.82 -13.53 -16.77
C ASP A 74 6.10 -14.61 -15.71
N SER A 75 5.10 -14.90 -14.87
CA SER A 75 5.19 -15.88 -13.78
C SER A 75 5.42 -17.32 -14.23
N SER A 76 5.26 -17.64 -15.52
CA SER A 76 5.61 -18.94 -16.10
C SER A 76 7.12 -19.08 -16.37
N ASN A 77 7.88 -17.99 -16.37
CA ASN A 77 9.31 -17.97 -16.59
C ASN A 77 10.10 -18.16 -15.30
N GLU A 78 11.41 -18.37 -15.46
CA GLU A 78 12.33 -18.51 -14.33
C GLU A 78 12.42 -17.24 -13.49
N MET A 79 12.57 -17.42 -12.18
CA MET A 79 12.86 -16.32 -11.26
C MET A 79 14.33 -15.92 -11.38
N ILE A 80 14.58 -14.63 -11.54
CA ILE A 80 15.87 -13.98 -11.67
C ILE A 80 16.05 -12.91 -10.59
N GLN A 81 17.27 -12.42 -10.41
CA GLN A 81 17.57 -11.35 -9.45
C GLN A 81 17.48 -9.99 -10.15
N ARG A 82 16.90 -9.00 -9.48
CA ARG A 82 16.87 -7.58 -9.90
C ARG A 82 17.51 -6.72 -8.85
N ILE A 83 18.61 -6.05 -9.20
CA ILE A 83 19.22 -5.00 -8.40
C ILE A 83 18.73 -3.65 -8.92
N VAL A 84 18.24 -2.81 -8.01
CA VAL A 84 17.81 -1.43 -8.30
C VAL A 84 18.82 -0.47 -7.70
N GLY A 85 19.22 0.54 -8.44
CA GLY A 85 20.15 1.56 -8.00
C GLY A 85 19.82 2.96 -8.53
N LYS A 86 20.44 3.95 -7.91
CA LYS A 86 20.34 5.36 -8.28
C LYS A 86 21.73 5.94 -8.52
N ALA A 87 21.87 6.77 -9.55
CA ALA A 87 23.09 7.44 -9.92
C ALA A 87 23.10 8.90 -9.45
N PHE A 88 24.30 9.43 -9.16
CA PHE A 88 24.52 10.79 -8.69
C PHE A 88 25.61 11.48 -9.51
N ASN A 89 25.49 12.81 -9.68
CA ASN A 89 26.43 13.57 -10.49
C ASN A 89 27.80 13.73 -9.82
N ASN A 90 27.82 13.73 -8.49
CA ASN A 90 29.03 13.91 -7.70
C ASN A 90 28.91 13.22 -6.34
N GLU A 91 29.99 13.25 -5.57
CA GLU A 91 30.07 12.60 -4.27
C GLU A 91 29.22 13.34 -3.21
N GLU A 92 29.05 14.64 -3.34
CA GLU A 92 28.23 15.45 -2.44
C GLU A 92 26.77 15.03 -2.51
N GLU A 93 26.20 14.92 -3.71
CA GLU A 93 24.82 14.43 -3.90
C GLU A 93 24.62 13.01 -3.32
N LEU A 94 25.60 12.12 -3.50
CA LEU A 94 25.55 10.79 -2.91
C LEU A 94 25.58 10.85 -1.38
N LYS A 95 26.41 11.73 -0.78
CA LYS A 95 26.48 11.91 0.67
C LYS A 95 25.17 12.46 1.23
N GLU A 96 24.57 13.44 0.57
CA GLU A 96 23.27 13.99 0.96
C GLU A 96 22.17 12.93 0.89
N TYR A 97 22.16 12.15 -0.17
CA TYR A 97 21.22 11.05 -0.32
C TYR A 97 21.39 9.97 0.75
N ASN A 98 22.63 9.60 1.07
CA ASN A 98 22.91 8.66 2.16
C ASN A 98 22.47 9.22 3.53
N LYS A 99 22.65 10.51 3.77
CA LYS A 99 22.13 11.16 4.97
C LYS A 99 20.61 11.08 5.03
N PHE A 100 19.92 11.38 3.91
CA PHE A 100 18.47 11.24 3.80
C PHE A 100 18.00 9.80 4.05
N LEU A 101 18.68 8.79 3.49
CA LEU A 101 18.36 7.38 3.73
C LEU A 101 18.52 7.00 5.20
N ASN A 102 19.61 7.44 5.85
CA ASN A 102 19.84 7.17 7.27
C ASN A 102 18.75 7.84 8.14
N GLU A 103 18.37 9.06 7.83
CA GLU A 103 17.26 9.73 8.53
C GLU A 103 15.92 9.02 8.29
N ALA A 104 15.68 8.51 7.07
CA ALA A 104 14.51 7.70 6.77
C ALA A 104 14.48 6.38 7.54
N LEU A 105 15.62 5.70 7.67
CA LEU A 105 15.76 4.49 8.48
C LEU A 105 15.49 4.75 9.97
N LEU A 106 15.93 5.88 10.50
CA LEU A 106 15.64 6.27 11.88
C LEU A 106 14.15 6.50 12.15
N ARG A 107 13.41 6.88 11.09
CA ARG A 107 11.95 7.09 11.13
C ARG A 107 11.15 5.87 10.66
N ASP A 108 11.81 4.78 10.30
CA ASP A 108 11.12 3.55 9.88
C ASP A 108 10.27 3.00 11.05
N HIS A 109 8.98 2.82 10.78
CA HIS A 109 8.03 2.33 11.78
C HIS A 109 8.41 0.95 12.34
N ARG A 110 9.10 0.11 11.56
CA ARG A 110 9.56 -1.22 12.00
C ARG A 110 10.62 -1.09 13.10
N LYS A 111 11.57 -0.15 12.90
CA LYS A 111 12.59 0.17 13.91
C LYS A 111 11.96 0.83 15.13
N ILE A 112 11.18 1.87 14.95
CA ILE A 112 10.51 2.59 16.04
C ILE A 112 9.59 1.64 16.82
N GLY A 113 8.83 0.79 16.11
CA GLY A 113 7.93 -0.18 16.71
C GLY A 113 8.66 -1.19 17.60
N GLN A 114 9.83 -1.65 17.18
CA GLN A 114 10.69 -2.52 17.98
C GLN A 114 11.31 -1.79 19.18
N ASP A 115 11.92 -0.61 18.95
CA ASP A 115 12.60 0.18 19.99
C ASP A 115 11.62 0.60 21.11
N LEU A 116 10.36 0.89 20.77
CA LEU A 116 9.32 1.31 21.69
C LEU A 116 8.41 0.19 22.17
N ASP A 117 8.64 -1.04 21.73
CA ASP A 117 7.80 -2.21 22.05
C ASP A 117 6.32 -1.96 21.70
N LEU A 118 6.02 -1.60 20.44
CA LEU A 118 4.66 -1.30 19.99
C LEU A 118 3.96 -2.49 19.35
N PHE A 119 4.69 -3.28 18.57
CA PHE A 119 4.16 -4.47 17.90
C PHE A 119 5.27 -5.46 17.58
N CYS A 120 4.86 -6.70 17.35
CA CYS A 120 5.75 -7.77 16.90
C CYS A 120 5.09 -8.63 15.83
N PHE A 121 5.89 -9.46 15.19
CA PHE A 121 5.44 -10.53 14.30
C PHE A 121 5.85 -11.88 14.88
N SER A 122 5.11 -12.93 14.52
CA SER A 122 5.39 -14.29 14.95
C SER A 122 5.17 -15.25 13.78
N ASP A 123 6.10 -16.18 13.58
CA ASP A 123 5.99 -17.21 12.55
C ASP A 123 4.77 -18.12 12.78
N TYR A 124 4.36 -18.30 14.04
CA TYR A 124 3.15 -19.08 14.39
C TYR A 124 1.85 -18.38 14.01
N VAL A 125 1.84 -17.05 13.99
CA VAL A 125 0.66 -16.27 13.58
C VAL A 125 0.68 -16.06 12.06
N GLY A 126 1.85 -15.95 11.49
CA GLY A 126 2.07 -15.79 10.06
C GLY A 126 2.49 -14.36 9.66
N PRO A 127 3.09 -14.22 8.47
CA PRO A 127 3.50 -12.94 7.94
C PRO A 127 2.30 -12.02 7.70
N GLY A 128 2.49 -10.70 7.79
CA GLY A 128 1.43 -9.71 7.52
C GLY A 128 0.28 -9.69 8.54
N LEU A 129 0.48 -10.31 9.70
CA LEU A 129 -0.49 -10.33 10.81
C LEU A 129 0.18 -9.75 12.07
N PRO A 130 0.25 -8.43 12.20
CA PRO A 130 0.91 -7.79 13.33
C PRO A 130 0.19 -8.03 14.65
N LEU A 131 0.96 -8.32 15.70
CA LEU A 131 0.53 -8.41 17.08
C LEU A 131 0.88 -7.13 17.80
N TYR A 132 -0.10 -6.39 18.26
CA TYR A 132 0.12 -5.18 19.04
C TYR A 132 0.37 -5.53 20.50
N THR A 133 1.46 -5.02 21.06
CA THR A 133 1.76 -5.10 22.49
C THR A 133 0.80 -4.22 23.30
N PRO A 134 0.81 -4.27 24.63
CA PRO A 134 0.01 -3.34 25.45
C PRO A 134 0.29 -1.86 25.12
N ARG A 135 1.56 -1.49 24.87
CA ARG A 135 1.94 -0.12 24.51
C ARG A 135 1.40 0.28 23.14
N GLY A 136 1.57 -0.59 22.14
CA GLY A 136 1.04 -0.36 20.79
C GLY A 136 -0.49 -0.32 20.75
N THR A 137 -1.15 -1.12 21.59
CA THR A 137 -2.61 -1.09 21.73
C THR A 137 -3.10 0.25 22.26
N ILE A 138 -2.42 0.81 23.28
CA ILE A 138 -2.75 2.15 23.80
C ILE A 138 -2.65 3.20 22.70
N VAL A 139 -1.54 3.22 21.93
CA VAL A 139 -1.35 4.17 20.82
C VAL A 139 -2.47 4.02 19.79
N LYS A 140 -2.78 2.78 19.39
CA LYS A 140 -3.84 2.49 18.42
C LYS A 140 -5.21 2.95 18.92
N ASP A 141 -5.54 2.68 20.17
CA ASP A 141 -6.83 3.04 20.78
C ASP A 141 -6.99 4.56 20.91
N GLU A 142 -5.94 5.29 21.26
CA GLU A 142 -5.98 6.76 21.32
C GLU A 142 -6.14 7.38 19.92
N LEU A 143 -5.45 6.86 18.91
CA LEU A 143 -5.65 7.27 17.51
C LEU A 143 -7.09 7.02 17.06
N GLN A 144 -7.64 5.85 17.36
CA GLN A 144 -9.01 5.48 17.03
C GLN A 144 -10.03 6.38 17.72
N LYS A 145 -9.85 6.65 19.02
CA LYS A 145 -10.72 7.57 19.77
C LYS A 145 -10.70 8.98 19.17
N GLU A 146 -9.52 9.46 18.79
CA GLU A 146 -9.41 10.81 18.22
C GLU A 146 -10.06 10.91 16.84
N ILE A 147 -9.82 9.96 15.93
CA ILE A 147 -10.48 9.99 14.61
C ILE A 147 -12.00 9.85 14.75
N GLU A 148 -12.50 8.96 15.61
CA GLU A 148 -13.93 8.83 15.88
C GLU A 148 -14.53 10.14 16.44
N ARG A 149 -13.80 10.83 17.32
CA ARG A 149 -14.21 12.13 17.86
C ARG A 149 -14.30 13.18 16.76
N VAL A 150 -13.33 13.23 15.86
CA VAL A 150 -13.34 14.14 14.71
C VAL A 150 -14.49 13.79 13.76
N CYS A 151 -14.67 12.53 13.41
CA CYS A 151 -15.78 12.10 12.55
C CYS A 151 -17.16 12.52 13.11
N ARG A 152 -17.38 12.34 14.42
CA ARG A 152 -18.64 12.79 15.08
C ARG A 152 -18.84 14.30 14.98
N LYS A 153 -17.78 15.10 15.09
CA LYS A 153 -17.84 16.56 14.90
C LYS A 153 -18.37 16.93 13.50
N TYR A 154 -18.09 16.12 12.50
CA TYR A 154 -18.55 16.28 11.12
C TYR A 154 -19.86 15.53 10.83
N GLY A 155 -20.55 15.07 11.88
CA GLY A 155 -21.89 14.48 11.78
C GLY A 155 -21.92 13.00 11.39
N PHE A 156 -20.78 12.29 11.44
CA PHE A 156 -20.75 10.86 11.21
C PHE A 156 -21.31 10.10 12.42
N GLN A 157 -22.09 9.06 12.13
CA GLN A 157 -22.66 8.13 13.10
C GLN A 157 -21.90 6.82 13.05
N LYS A 158 -21.45 6.34 14.20
CA LYS A 158 -20.74 5.07 14.31
C LYS A 158 -21.68 3.90 14.08
N VAL A 159 -21.29 3.00 13.21
CA VAL A 159 -21.95 1.71 12.97
C VAL A 159 -21.00 0.57 13.30
N SER A 160 -21.47 -0.68 13.29
CA SER A 160 -20.65 -1.86 13.50
C SER A 160 -21.15 -2.99 12.61
N CYS A 161 -20.23 -3.59 11.86
CA CYS A 161 -20.49 -4.65 10.91
C CYS A 161 -19.68 -5.91 11.26
N PRO A 162 -20.21 -7.11 10.95
CA PRO A 162 -19.43 -8.33 11.11
C PRO A 162 -18.24 -8.40 10.15
N SER A 163 -17.19 -9.10 10.54
CA SER A 163 -16.01 -9.35 9.68
C SER A 163 -16.29 -10.37 8.55
N LEU A 164 -17.35 -11.17 8.68
CA LEU A 164 -17.75 -12.18 7.70
C LEU A 164 -19.03 -11.76 6.98
N ALA A 165 -19.09 -12.03 5.68
CA ALA A 165 -20.31 -11.89 4.89
C ALA A 165 -20.42 -12.97 3.83
N SER A 166 -21.64 -13.20 3.33
CA SER A 166 -21.87 -14.06 2.15
C SER A 166 -21.12 -13.49 0.94
N ILE A 167 -20.59 -14.38 0.11
CA ILE A 167 -19.93 -13.99 -1.16
C ILE A 167 -20.86 -13.17 -2.05
N SER A 168 -22.17 -13.44 -2.03
CA SER A 168 -23.20 -12.73 -2.83
C SER A 168 -23.22 -11.23 -2.58
N LEU A 169 -22.86 -10.76 -1.38
CA LEU A 169 -22.74 -9.32 -1.07
C LEU A 169 -21.64 -8.68 -1.91
N PHE A 170 -20.51 -9.37 -2.05
CA PHE A 170 -19.35 -8.88 -2.82
C PHE A 170 -19.50 -9.12 -4.32
N GLU A 171 -20.29 -10.10 -4.75
CA GLU A 171 -20.70 -10.27 -6.14
C GLU A 171 -21.60 -9.11 -6.59
N THR A 172 -22.63 -8.78 -5.81
CA THR A 172 -23.54 -7.66 -6.09
C THR A 172 -22.80 -6.33 -6.18
N SER A 173 -21.80 -6.10 -5.34
CA SER A 173 -20.99 -4.88 -5.35
C SER A 173 -19.84 -4.87 -6.37
N GLY A 174 -19.65 -5.97 -7.11
CA GLY A 174 -18.60 -6.12 -8.13
C GLY A 174 -17.21 -6.45 -7.59
N HIS A 175 -16.99 -6.43 -6.26
CA HIS A 175 -15.69 -6.70 -5.65
C HIS A 175 -15.23 -8.14 -5.89
N ALA A 176 -16.12 -9.12 -5.81
CA ALA A 176 -15.78 -10.52 -6.05
C ALA A 176 -15.32 -10.78 -7.49
N LYS A 177 -15.80 -10.02 -8.47
CA LYS A 177 -15.37 -10.12 -9.86
C LYS A 177 -14.02 -9.45 -10.10
N LYS A 178 -13.81 -8.25 -9.54
CA LYS A 178 -12.61 -7.44 -9.82
C LYS A 178 -11.40 -7.85 -8.99
N PHE A 179 -11.62 -8.28 -7.74
CA PHE A 179 -10.58 -8.56 -6.76
C PHE A 179 -10.68 -9.99 -6.20
N ASN A 180 -11.06 -10.95 -7.06
CA ASN A 180 -11.29 -12.35 -6.65
C ASN A 180 -10.11 -12.97 -5.90
N ASP A 181 -8.89 -12.67 -6.37
CA ASP A 181 -7.65 -13.25 -5.84
C ASP A 181 -7.20 -12.60 -4.53
N GLU A 182 -7.81 -11.46 -4.15
CA GLU A 182 -7.54 -10.77 -2.89
C GLU A 182 -8.52 -11.16 -1.77
N LEU A 183 -9.47 -12.07 -2.04
CA LEU A 183 -10.50 -12.46 -1.07
C LEU A 183 -10.07 -13.64 -0.20
N PHE A 184 -10.10 -13.47 1.12
CA PHE A 184 -10.05 -14.58 2.06
C PHE A 184 -11.40 -15.29 2.12
N ARG A 185 -11.48 -16.48 1.57
CA ARG A 185 -12.67 -17.34 1.61
C ARG A 185 -12.64 -18.22 2.83
N VAL A 186 -13.79 -18.37 3.50
CA VAL A 186 -13.96 -19.16 4.71
C VAL A 186 -15.10 -20.14 4.49
N THR A 187 -14.80 -21.44 4.55
CA THR A 187 -15.81 -22.49 4.43
C THR A 187 -16.07 -23.10 5.82
N SER A 188 -17.32 -23.07 6.26
CA SER A 188 -17.70 -23.74 7.51
C SER A 188 -17.73 -25.25 7.33
N PRO A 189 -17.64 -26.05 8.42
CA PRO A 189 -17.78 -27.54 8.33
C PRO A 189 -19.11 -28.00 7.75
N LYS A 190 -20.13 -27.14 7.74
CA LYS A 190 -21.45 -27.40 7.15
C LYS A 190 -21.58 -26.98 5.69
N GLY A 191 -20.47 -26.54 5.06
CA GLY A 191 -20.44 -26.11 3.66
C GLY A 191 -20.92 -24.68 3.40
N HIS A 192 -21.14 -23.87 4.43
CA HIS A 192 -21.44 -22.47 4.21
C HIS A 192 -20.18 -21.71 3.82
N GLU A 193 -20.26 -20.95 2.72
CA GLU A 193 -19.17 -20.13 2.21
C GLU A 193 -19.36 -18.67 2.61
N PHE A 194 -18.30 -18.10 3.18
CA PHE A 194 -18.21 -16.72 3.58
C PHE A 194 -16.91 -16.09 3.05
N VAL A 195 -16.84 -14.78 3.11
CA VAL A 195 -15.65 -13.99 2.82
C VAL A 195 -15.35 -13.12 4.02
N LEU A 196 -14.08 -13.02 4.42
CA LEU A 196 -13.62 -11.96 5.32
C LEU A 196 -13.69 -10.63 4.55
N LYS A 197 -14.33 -9.61 5.12
CA LYS A 197 -14.59 -8.35 4.42
C LYS A 197 -13.31 -7.66 3.94
N PRO A 198 -13.12 -7.47 2.63
CA PRO A 198 -11.99 -6.73 2.08
C PRO A 198 -12.19 -5.22 2.13
N VAL A 199 -13.47 -4.79 2.26
CA VAL A 199 -13.93 -3.40 2.32
C VAL A 199 -15.24 -3.33 3.15
N GLN A 200 -15.60 -2.15 3.64
CA GLN A 200 -16.79 -1.92 4.45
C GLN A 200 -18.01 -1.42 3.64
N CYS A 201 -17.79 -0.85 2.45
CA CYS A 201 -18.83 -0.24 1.61
C CYS A 201 -20.11 -1.10 1.48
N PRO A 202 -20.03 -2.41 1.12
CA PRO A 202 -21.23 -3.22 0.94
C PRO A 202 -22.06 -3.40 2.22
N HIS A 203 -21.39 -3.44 3.39
CA HIS A 203 -22.08 -3.55 4.67
C HIS A 203 -22.83 -2.27 5.03
N HIS A 204 -22.20 -1.10 4.87
CA HIS A 204 -22.84 0.19 5.15
C HIS A 204 -24.04 0.44 4.24
N THR A 205 -24.00 -0.01 2.97
CA THR A 205 -25.17 0.06 2.08
C THR A 205 -26.31 -0.81 2.57
N GLN A 206 -26.06 -1.98 3.19
CA GLN A 206 -27.11 -2.82 3.78
C GLN A 206 -27.74 -2.14 5.03
N ILE A 207 -26.94 -1.47 5.85
CA ILE A 207 -27.46 -0.67 6.97
C ILE A 207 -28.35 0.46 6.44
N TYR A 208 -27.90 1.14 5.38
CA TYR A 208 -28.71 2.18 4.74
C TYR A 208 -30.02 1.61 4.20
N ALA A 209 -30.00 0.50 3.50
CA ALA A 209 -31.15 -0.15 2.88
C ALA A 209 -32.12 -0.81 3.89
N SER A 210 -31.72 -0.98 5.15
CA SER A 210 -32.53 -1.66 6.17
C SER A 210 -33.83 -0.91 6.55
N LYS A 211 -33.98 0.36 6.15
CA LYS A 211 -35.12 1.21 6.43
C LYS A 211 -35.52 2.00 5.20
N LEU A 212 -36.81 2.25 5.03
CA LEU A 212 -37.29 3.24 4.07
C LEU A 212 -36.79 4.63 4.48
N ARG A 213 -36.28 5.37 3.51
CA ARG A 213 -35.71 6.70 3.71
C ARG A 213 -36.28 7.68 2.71
N SER A 214 -36.41 8.90 3.16
CA SER A 214 -36.82 10.04 2.32
C SER A 214 -35.54 10.82 1.91
N TYR A 215 -35.60 11.51 0.79
CA TYR A 215 -34.58 12.50 0.43
C TYR A 215 -34.34 13.57 1.52
N LYS A 216 -35.36 13.81 2.38
CA LYS A 216 -35.24 14.73 3.53
C LYS A 216 -34.38 14.20 4.67
N ASP A 217 -34.07 12.88 4.68
CA ASP A 217 -33.22 12.27 5.68
C ASP A 217 -31.73 12.42 5.31
N LEU A 218 -31.45 12.85 4.07
CA LEU A 218 -30.09 13.00 3.55
C LEU A 218 -29.51 14.38 3.89
N PRO A 219 -28.18 14.47 4.11
CA PRO A 219 -27.18 13.40 4.02
C PRO A 219 -27.12 12.51 5.26
N ILE A 220 -26.88 11.22 5.06
CA ILE A 220 -26.61 10.24 6.14
C ILE A 220 -25.15 9.84 6.07
N ARG A 221 -24.44 9.90 7.20
CA ARG A 221 -23.00 9.64 7.27
C ARG A 221 -22.74 8.53 8.27
N TYR A 222 -22.16 7.42 7.81
CA TYR A 222 -21.73 6.30 8.65
C TYR A 222 -20.22 6.25 8.74
N MET A 223 -19.68 5.86 9.89
CA MET A 223 -18.27 5.57 10.11
C MET A 223 -18.10 4.28 10.89
N GLU A 224 -17.00 3.59 10.65
CA GLU A 224 -16.61 2.39 11.39
C GLU A 224 -15.07 2.22 11.37
N SER A 225 -14.49 2.11 12.57
CA SER A 225 -13.10 1.69 12.74
C SER A 225 -13.06 0.18 12.93
N ASP A 226 -12.78 -0.58 11.89
CA ASP A 226 -12.73 -2.04 11.99
C ASP A 226 -11.71 -2.67 11.02
N LYS A 227 -11.49 -3.96 11.18
CA LYS A 227 -10.55 -4.72 10.35
C LYS A 227 -11.12 -5.02 8.98
N GLN A 228 -10.26 -4.82 7.98
CA GLN A 228 -10.44 -5.31 6.61
C GLN A 228 -9.34 -6.32 6.30
N TYR A 229 -9.63 -7.29 5.44
CA TYR A 229 -8.76 -8.44 5.18
C TYR A 229 -8.51 -8.57 3.68
N ARG A 230 -7.24 -8.60 3.27
CA ARG A 230 -6.85 -8.76 1.86
C ARG A 230 -5.77 -9.82 1.73
N ALA A 231 -5.99 -10.79 0.85
CA ALA A 231 -5.01 -11.82 0.52
C ALA A 231 -3.94 -11.22 -0.41
N GLU A 232 -3.01 -10.49 0.19
CA GLU A 232 -1.90 -9.86 -0.54
C GLU A 232 -1.01 -10.90 -1.19
N LEU A 233 -0.37 -10.54 -2.30
CA LEU A 233 0.58 -11.42 -2.98
C LEU A 233 1.74 -11.79 -2.05
N GLN A 234 2.23 -13.03 -2.21
CA GLN A 234 3.38 -13.52 -1.46
C GLN A 234 4.60 -12.60 -1.70
N GLY A 235 5.24 -12.14 -0.61
CA GLY A 235 6.36 -11.19 -0.66
C GLY A 235 5.97 -9.72 -0.77
N ALA A 236 4.69 -9.37 -0.92
CA ALA A 236 4.23 -7.99 -0.92
C ALA A 236 4.05 -7.42 0.49
N VAL A 237 3.94 -8.28 1.50
CA VAL A 237 3.70 -7.87 2.90
C VAL A 237 4.94 -7.22 3.49
N SER A 238 4.80 -6.05 4.11
CA SER A 238 5.93 -5.31 4.69
C SER A 238 5.51 -4.48 5.91
N GLY A 239 6.07 -4.82 7.08
CA GLY A 239 5.82 -4.11 8.34
C GLY A 239 4.34 -3.90 8.60
N LEU A 240 3.95 -2.66 8.94
CA LEU A 240 2.55 -2.23 9.05
C LEU A 240 2.03 -1.57 7.76
N SER A 241 2.89 -1.34 6.76
CA SER A 241 2.53 -0.63 5.52
C SER A 241 1.68 -1.49 4.58
N ARG A 242 1.91 -2.80 4.58
CA ARG A 242 1.13 -3.75 3.80
C ARG A 242 0.93 -5.05 4.58
N VAL A 243 -0.30 -5.32 4.96
CA VAL A 243 -0.68 -6.39 5.89
C VAL A 243 -1.91 -7.14 5.38
N TYR A 244 -2.13 -8.38 5.82
CA TYR A 244 -3.35 -9.15 5.51
C TYR A 244 -4.57 -8.67 6.28
N ALA A 245 -4.37 -8.06 7.44
CA ALA A 245 -5.44 -7.51 8.26
C ALA A 245 -5.08 -6.08 8.69
N ILE A 246 -5.78 -5.10 8.17
CA ILE A 246 -5.60 -3.68 8.47
C ILE A 246 -6.82 -3.15 9.23
N THR A 247 -6.61 -2.35 10.27
CA THR A 247 -7.69 -1.55 10.86
C THR A 247 -7.80 -0.23 10.11
N VAL A 248 -8.97 0.04 9.56
CA VAL A 248 -9.25 1.25 8.76
C VAL A 248 -10.37 2.02 9.42
N GLU A 249 -10.24 3.33 9.53
CA GLU A 249 -11.40 4.21 9.74
C GLU A 249 -12.01 4.48 8.37
N ASP A 250 -13.16 3.90 8.14
CA ASP A 250 -13.86 3.97 6.86
C ASP A 250 -15.24 4.63 7.05
N GLY A 251 -15.60 5.51 6.15
CA GLY A 251 -16.84 6.26 6.23
C GLY A 251 -17.56 6.34 4.88
N HIS A 252 -18.90 6.31 4.94
CA HIS A 252 -19.75 6.41 3.77
C HIS A 252 -20.82 7.48 3.97
N VAL A 253 -20.97 8.32 2.95
CA VAL A 253 -21.98 9.36 2.91
C VAL A 253 -23.02 9.02 1.85
N PHE A 254 -24.27 8.97 2.26
CA PHE A 254 -25.42 8.85 1.38
C PHE A 254 -26.06 10.23 1.26
N CYS A 255 -26.06 10.79 0.05
CA CYS A 255 -26.48 12.16 -0.21
C CYS A 255 -27.18 12.28 -1.56
N THR A 256 -27.87 13.41 -1.80
CA THR A 256 -28.39 13.77 -3.12
C THR A 256 -27.28 14.36 -3.99
N ARG A 257 -27.48 14.41 -5.32
CA ARG A 257 -26.48 14.93 -6.27
C ARG A 257 -26.04 16.36 -5.96
N ASP A 258 -26.96 17.21 -5.59
CA ASP A 258 -26.72 18.61 -5.21
C ASP A 258 -25.94 18.77 -3.90
N GLN A 259 -25.94 17.74 -3.04
CA GLN A 259 -25.18 17.73 -1.79
C GLN A 259 -23.73 17.24 -1.96
N VAL A 260 -23.37 16.55 -3.06
CA VAL A 260 -22.06 15.89 -3.26
C VAL A 260 -20.90 16.84 -3.02
N LYS A 261 -20.94 18.03 -3.61
CA LYS A 261 -19.86 19.02 -3.47
C LYS A 261 -19.60 19.42 -2.02
N ASP A 262 -20.67 19.70 -1.27
CA ASP A 262 -20.55 20.14 0.12
C ASP A 262 -20.07 19.00 1.01
N GLU A 263 -20.50 17.75 0.73
CA GLU A 263 -20.05 16.58 1.44
C GLU A 263 -18.56 16.28 1.18
N ILE A 264 -18.09 16.41 -0.05
CA ILE A 264 -16.65 16.26 -0.38
C ILE A 264 -15.83 17.32 0.36
N ILE A 265 -16.26 18.59 0.34
CA ILE A 265 -15.59 19.66 1.09
C ILE A 265 -15.54 19.35 2.58
N SER A 266 -16.65 18.84 3.14
CA SER A 266 -16.75 18.44 4.54
C SER A 266 -15.76 17.31 4.88
N ILE A 267 -15.65 16.29 4.02
CA ILE A 267 -14.70 15.18 4.21
C ILE A 267 -13.25 15.67 4.13
N VAL A 268 -12.91 16.54 3.17
CA VAL A 268 -11.56 17.12 3.07
C VAL A 268 -11.22 17.92 4.32
N ASN A 269 -12.16 18.70 4.86
CA ASN A 269 -11.97 19.45 6.11
C ASN A 269 -11.81 18.51 7.33
N LEU A 270 -12.55 17.40 7.38
CA LEU A 270 -12.40 16.36 8.40
C LEU A 270 -10.98 15.79 8.37
N ILE A 271 -10.51 15.38 7.18
CA ILE A 271 -9.17 14.85 6.98
C ILE A 271 -8.11 15.88 7.42
N LYS A 272 -8.27 17.12 7.01
CA LYS A 272 -7.39 18.22 7.42
C LYS A 272 -7.37 18.43 8.93
N ASP A 273 -8.54 18.44 9.58
CA ASP A 273 -8.65 18.59 11.05
C ASP A 273 -7.89 17.46 11.77
N PHE A 274 -8.07 16.21 11.35
CA PHE A 274 -7.38 15.07 11.95
C PHE A 274 -5.88 15.12 11.75
N TYR A 275 -5.40 15.26 10.51
CA TYR A 275 -3.97 15.26 10.21
C TYR A 275 -3.23 16.49 10.77
N SER A 276 -3.89 17.65 10.86
CA SER A 276 -3.31 18.83 11.52
C SER A 276 -3.05 18.59 13.00
N ARG A 277 -3.94 17.86 13.69
CA ARG A 277 -3.76 17.48 15.10
C ARG A 277 -2.60 16.52 15.32
N MET A 278 -2.31 15.69 14.31
CA MET A 278 -1.17 14.77 14.33
C MET A 278 0.14 15.43 13.87
N GLY A 279 0.13 16.72 13.46
CA GLY A 279 1.28 17.42 12.91
C GLY A 279 1.71 16.90 11.53
N LEU A 280 0.78 16.29 10.78
CA LEU A 280 1.06 15.63 9.50
C LEU A 280 0.49 16.38 8.29
N TRP A 281 -0.11 17.57 8.49
CA TRP A 281 -0.76 18.29 7.39
C TRP A 281 0.20 19.14 6.53
N ASP A 282 1.27 19.66 7.09
CA ASP A 282 2.06 20.73 6.45
C ASP A 282 2.92 20.27 5.26
N ASN A 283 3.19 18.97 5.12
CA ASN A 283 4.02 18.41 4.05
C ASN A 283 3.28 17.32 3.27
N ASN A 284 2.03 17.55 2.93
CA ASN A 284 1.24 16.64 2.12
C ASN A 284 0.90 17.24 0.75
N TRP A 285 0.44 16.41 -0.14
CA TRP A 285 -0.19 16.80 -1.39
C TRP A 285 -1.50 16.04 -1.54
N VAL A 286 -2.44 16.65 -2.24
CA VAL A 286 -3.75 16.06 -2.52
C VAL A 286 -3.88 15.87 -4.02
N SER A 287 -4.19 14.65 -4.48
CA SER A 287 -4.43 14.36 -5.88
C SER A 287 -5.90 14.06 -6.12
N LEU A 288 -6.41 14.55 -7.23
CA LEU A 288 -7.70 14.10 -7.76
C LEU A 288 -7.42 12.97 -8.76
N SER A 289 -7.91 11.77 -8.44
CA SER A 289 -7.84 10.65 -9.38
C SER A 289 -9.01 10.71 -10.33
N VAL A 290 -8.72 10.70 -11.62
CA VAL A 290 -9.70 10.63 -12.69
C VAL A 290 -9.56 9.32 -13.46
N ARG A 291 -10.59 8.92 -14.21
CA ARG A 291 -10.51 7.73 -15.07
C ARG A 291 -9.53 7.94 -16.23
N ASP A 292 -8.99 6.84 -16.74
CA ASP A 292 -8.24 6.83 -18.00
C ASP A 292 -9.24 6.75 -19.17
N TYR A 293 -9.41 7.86 -19.88
CA TYR A 293 -10.36 7.95 -21.02
C TYR A 293 -9.99 7.04 -22.20
N ASN A 294 -8.74 6.59 -22.29
CA ASN A 294 -8.29 5.68 -23.33
C ASN A 294 -8.61 4.21 -23.01
N HIS A 295 -8.89 3.90 -21.74
CA HIS A 295 -9.14 2.55 -21.25
C HIS A 295 -10.38 2.49 -20.35
N PRO A 296 -11.58 2.86 -20.84
CA PRO A 296 -12.80 2.89 -20.04
C PRO A 296 -13.20 1.50 -19.50
N GLU A 297 -12.78 0.43 -20.16
CA GLU A 297 -13.04 -0.96 -19.73
C GLU A 297 -12.40 -1.34 -18.39
N LYS A 298 -11.41 -0.57 -17.93
CA LYS A 298 -10.76 -0.78 -16.62
C LYS A 298 -11.62 -0.31 -15.44
N TYR A 299 -12.69 0.43 -15.70
CA TYR A 299 -13.50 1.07 -14.68
C TYR A 299 -14.90 0.45 -14.62
N ILE A 300 -15.46 0.38 -13.41
CA ILE A 300 -16.83 -0.11 -13.18
C ILE A 300 -17.77 1.09 -13.14
N GLY A 301 -18.97 0.94 -13.67
CA GLY A 301 -20.00 1.98 -13.73
C GLY A 301 -20.18 2.59 -15.11
N ASP A 302 -21.25 3.33 -15.28
CA ASP A 302 -21.62 3.95 -16.54
C ASP A 302 -20.84 5.25 -16.76
N LYS A 303 -20.64 5.60 -18.05
CA LYS A 303 -19.97 6.85 -18.44
C LYS A 303 -20.59 8.08 -17.78
N SER A 304 -21.94 8.12 -17.68
CA SER A 304 -22.67 9.24 -17.07
C SER A 304 -22.38 9.42 -15.59
N ASP A 305 -22.12 8.33 -14.87
CA ASP A 305 -21.81 8.38 -13.45
C ASP A 305 -20.39 8.93 -13.24
N TRP A 306 -19.45 8.49 -14.08
CA TRP A 306 -18.09 9.02 -14.08
C TRP A 306 -18.03 10.51 -14.46
N ASP A 307 -18.76 10.90 -15.53
CA ASP A 307 -18.84 12.31 -15.97
C ASP A 307 -19.42 13.23 -14.87
N LEU A 308 -20.20 12.65 -13.95
CA LEU A 308 -20.76 13.39 -12.80
C LEU A 308 -19.77 13.50 -11.64
N CYS A 309 -18.96 12.46 -11.42
CA CYS A 309 -18.02 12.39 -10.29
C CYS A 309 -16.76 13.23 -10.52
N GLU A 310 -16.33 13.39 -11.79
CA GLU A 310 -15.18 14.18 -12.21
C GLU A 310 -15.50 15.66 -12.36
#